data_1d92974554e9c92c74b17fb3c54c8e7f
#
_entry.id   1d92974554e9c92c74b17fb3c54c8e7f
#
_cell.length_a   1.000
_cell.length_b   1.000
_cell.length_c   1.000
_cell.angle_alpha   90.00
_cell.angle_beta   90.00
_cell.angle_gamma   90.00
#
_symmetry.space_group_name_H-M   'P 1'
#
loop_
_entity.id
_entity.type
_entity.pdbx_description
1 polymer ?
#
loop_
_entity_poly.entity_id
_entity_poly.type
_entity_poly.pdbx_seq_one_letter_code
_entity_poly.pdbx_strand_id
1 'polypeptide(L)'
;MANSTSSGSRAPALSGAGPVMIIGGAEDKLRDRVILARFVQLAGGRDGHVVVVSTASSLGDEATGLYRELFLHLGVGRVSGLRPVTRDEANDPAAGRLMDTATGVFMTGGNQLRLASVVGGTELGAALLRAHERGAVIAGTSAGASAVSTHMMAFGASGASPKHRMAQISAGLGILTNVVVDQHFEQRTRLGRLLSVVSQSPSLIGLGLDEDTAAVIFANQTLEVIGRGAVTIVDGSEIVTDSYQTKGHRPMMVSGAILHSLPGGYRFDLKSRTLLAGPAEAIGKVPRAVETARRRLHRLSREIAAEGADSFVVDRKDRKARELPEASE
;
A
#
# COMPACT_ATOMS: atom_id res chain seq x y z
N MET A 1 54.98 9.91 24.54
CA MET A 1 54.14 10.32 23.40
C MET A 1 53.17 9.18 23.16
N ALA A 2 51.94 9.34 23.61
CA ALA A 2 50.91 8.31 23.52
C ALA A 2 50.01 8.66 22.30
N ASN A 3 50.02 7.79 21.30
CA ASN A 3 49.09 7.87 20.17
C ASN A 3 47.73 7.34 20.61
N SER A 4 46.76 8.22 20.73
CA SER A 4 45.34 7.88 20.87
C SER A 4 44.75 7.59 19.51
N THR A 5 44.58 6.30 19.17
CA THR A 5 43.76 5.88 18.04
C THR A 5 42.29 5.99 18.42
N SER A 6 41.61 6.97 17.87
CA SER A 6 40.16 7.10 17.96
C SER A 6 39.51 5.95 17.16
N SER A 7 38.94 4.96 17.85
CA SER A 7 38.10 3.93 17.28
C SER A 7 36.77 4.59 16.90
N GLY A 8 36.59 4.91 15.62
CA GLY A 8 35.30 5.28 15.08
C GLY A 8 34.31 4.11 15.27
N SER A 9 33.28 4.34 16.05
CA SER A 9 32.17 3.41 16.23
C SER A 9 31.47 3.17 14.88
N ARG A 10 31.79 2.03 14.28
CA ARG A 10 31.11 1.55 13.08
C ARG A 10 29.73 1.08 13.52
N ALA A 11 28.67 1.74 13.01
CA ALA A 11 27.30 1.28 13.23
C ALA A 11 27.20 -0.22 12.90
N PRO A 12 26.42 -1.01 13.69
CA PRO A 12 26.30 -2.45 13.46
C PRO A 12 25.75 -2.69 12.05
N ALA A 13 26.43 -3.53 11.27
CA ALA A 13 25.97 -3.99 9.98
C ALA A 13 24.64 -4.72 10.18
N LEU A 14 23.56 -4.18 9.62
CA LEU A 14 22.25 -4.83 9.61
C LEU A 14 22.40 -6.13 8.80
N SER A 15 22.28 -7.26 9.45
CA SER A 15 22.32 -8.57 8.80
C SER A 15 20.99 -8.86 8.13
N GLY A 16 20.89 -8.67 6.81
CA GLY A 16 19.72 -8.98 6.00
C GLY A 16 19.19 -7.78 5.20
N ALA A 17 18.28 -8.04 4.26
CA ALA A 17 17.64 -7.01 3.47
C ALA A 17 16.85 -6.02 4.36
N GLY A 18 16.85 -4.74 3.99
CA GLY A 18 16.13 -3.69 4.71
C GLY A 18 14.61 -3.85 4.63
N PRO A 19 13.85 -3.16 5.48
CA PRO A 19 12.40 -3.18 5.36
C PRO A 19 11.94 -2.43 4.10
N VAL A 20 10.80 -2.86 3.56
CA VAL A 20 10.12 -2.16 2.46
C VAL A 20 8.86 -1.50 3.01
N MET A 21 8.72 -0.20 2.81
CA MET A 21 7.54 0.56 3.21
C MET A 21 6.75 0.99 1.98
N ILE A 22 5.55 0.44 1.83
CA ILE A 22 4.62 0.81 0.75
C ILE A 22 3.53 1.71 1.32
N ILE A 23 3.30 2.86 0.68
CA ILE A 23 2.40 3.91 1.18
C ILE A 23 1.30 4.13 0.14
N GLY A 24 0.04 4.12 0.57
CA GLY A 24 -1.13 4.23 -0.30
C GLY A 24 -1.29 5.58 -1.02
N GLY A 25 -0.46 6.55 -0.69
CA GLY A 25 -0.50 7.92 -1.21
C GLY A 25 -1.16 8.90 -0.23
N ALA A 26 -1.09 10.18 -0.54
CA ALA A 26 -1.66 11.27 0.26
C ALA A 26 -1.31 11.21 1.75
N GLU A 27 -0.13 10.69 2.08
CA GLU A 27 0.36 10.62 3.45
C GLU A 27 0.47 12.01 4.10
N ASP A 28 0.13 12.08 5.38
CA ASP A 28 0.13 13.33 6.13
C ASP A 28 1.55 13.94 6.20
N LYS A 29 1.68 15.16 5.67
CA LYS A 29 2.91 15.95 5.64
C LYS A 29 2.93 17.13 6.61
N LEU A 30 1.78 17.42 7.23
CA LEU A 30 1.59 18.68 7.93
C LEU A 30 1.32 18.51 9.44
N ARG A 31 0.66 17.42 9.84
CA ARG A 31 0.20 17.21 11.23
C ARG A 31 1.08 16.20 11.97
N ASP A 32 0.59 14.98 12.13
CA ASP A 32 1.22 13.94 12.92
C ASP A 32 2.37 13.23 12.19
N ARG A 33 2.32 13.17 10.86
CA ARG A 33 3.36 12.62 9.97
C ARG A 33 3.83 11.22 10.38
N VAL A 34 2.94 10.41 10.94
CA VAL A 34 3.26 9.11 11.57
C VAL A 34 4.03 8.20 10.63
N ILE A 35 3.59 8.11 9.36
CA ILE A 35 4.20 7.28 8.32
C ILE A 35 5.61 7.76 8.00
N LEU A 36 5.78 9.07 7.77
CA LEU A 36 7.07 9.67 7.42
C LEU A 36 8.04 9.62 8.59
N ALA A 37 7.57 9.83 9.82
CA ALA A 37 8.38 9.68 11.04
C ALA A 37 8.86 8.22 11.22
N ARG A 38 8.00 7.24 10.93
CA ARG A 38 8.39 5.82 10.95
C ARG A 38 9.45 5.50 9.90
N PHE A 39 9.31 6.04 8.69
CA PHE A 39 10.33 5.91 7.65
C PHE A 39 11.68 6.49 8.11
N VAL A 40 11.68 7.71 8.68
CA VAL A 40 12.89 8.36 9.20
C VAL A 40 13.54 7.52 10.30
N GLN A 41 12.75 6.96 11.22
CA GLN A 41 13.25 6.05 12.25
C GLN A 41 13.95 4.82 11.65
N LEU A 42 13.31 4.18 10.64
CA LEU A 42 13.87 3.02 9.95
C LEU A 42 15.13 3.37 9.13
N ALA A 43 15.22 4.59 8.63
CA ALA A 43 16.39 5.09 7.90
C ALA A 43 17.55 5.52 8.79
N GLY A 44 17.44 5.41 10.14
CA GLY A 44 18.50 5.74 11.07
C GLY A 44 18.49 7.17 11.64
N GLY A 45 17.44 7.95 11.38
CA GLY A 45 17.28 9.29 11.96
C GLY A 45 18.44 10.23 11.66
N ARG A 46 19.09 10.76 12.70
CA ARG A 46 20.21 11.73 12.57
C ARG A 46 21.45 11.15 11.88
N ASP A 47 21.68 9.85 12.03
CA ASP A 47 22.79 9.16 11.37
C ASP A 47 22.43 8.66 9.97
N GLY A 48 21.18 8.87 9.56
CA GLY A 48 20.63 8.40 8.30
C GLY A 48 21.03 9.26 7.10
N HIS A 49 21.18 8.61 5.94
CA HIS A 49 21.26 9.24 4.64
C HIS A 49 20.06 8.79 3.80
N VAL A 50 19.11 9.68 3.58
CA VAL A 50 17.92 9.43 2.75
C VAL A 50 18.16 9.94 1.34
N VAL A 51 17.88 9.08 0.35
CA VAL A 51 17.86 9.44 -1.07
C VAL A 51 16.42 9.51 -1.56
N VAL A 52 15.98 10.68 -2.00
CA VAL A 52 14.65 10.89 -2.59
C VAL A 52 14.74 10.69 -4.10
N VAL A 53 13.98 9.71 -4.62
CA VAL A 53 13.87 9.43 -6.06
C VAL A 53 12.54 9.95 -6.57
N SER A 54 12.57 11.04 -7.35
CA SER A 54 11.36 11.73 -7.80
C SER A 54 11.05 11.55 -9.30
N THR A 55 11.63 10.55 -9.93
CA THR A 55 11.45 10.23 -11.37
C THR A 55 9.97 10.06 -11.77
N ALA A 56 9.13 9.54 -10.87
CA ALA A 56 7.69 9.39 -11.13
C ALA A 56 6.95 10.73 -11.20
N SER A 57 7.43 11.75 -10.50
CA SER A 57 6.70 13.01 -10.28
C SER A 57 6.68 13.90 -11.52
N SER A 58 5.51 14.50 -11.79
CA SER A 58 5.35 15.57 -12.78
C SER A 58 5.76 16.95 -12.25
N LEU A 59 5.90 17.09 -10.92
CA LEU A 59 6.31 18.35 -10.26
C LEU A 59 7.82 18.60 -10.35
N GLY A 60 8.55 17.72 -11.00
CA GLY A 60 9.98 17.93 -11.21
C GLY A 60 10.78 18.00 -9.91
N ASP A 61 11.67 18.99 -9.85
CA ASP A 61 12.57 19.20 -8.70
C ASP A 61 11.84 19.70 -7.45
N GLU A 62 10.66 20.30 -7.61
CA GLU A 62 9.81 20.71 -6.48
C GLU A 62 9.44 19.52 -5.59
N ALA A 63 9.11 18.36 -6.18
CA ALA A 63 8.83 17.15 -5.41
C ALA A 63 10.05 16.70 -4.60
N THR A 64 11.25 16.78 -5.19
CA THR A 64 12.51 16.46 -4.49
C THR A 64 12.75 17.44 -3.35
N GLY A 65 12.58 18.75 -3.61
CA GLY A 65 12.73 19.81 -2.62
C GLY A 65 11.80 19.65 -1.43
N LEU A 66 10.52 19.41 -1.69
CA LEU A 66 9.50 19.19 -0.67
C LEU A 66 9.87 18.04 0.30
N TYR A 67 10.19 16.88 -0.23
CA TYR A 67 10.55 15.73 0.63
C TYR A 67 11.90 15.89 1.30
N ARG A 68 12.86 16.58 0.65
CA ARG A 68 14.14 16.91 1.27
C ARG A 68 13.96 17.79 2.51
N GLU A 69 13.21 18.89 2.40
CA GLU A 69 12.92 19.76 3.53
C GLU A 69 12.16 19.03 4.64
N LEU A 70 11.18 18.22 4.26
CA LEU A 70 10.37 17.44 5.19
C LEU A 70 11.23 16.45 5.99
N PHE A 71 12.10 15.68 5.35
CA PHE A 71 12.96 14.71 6.02
C PHE A 71 14.04 15.38 6.87
N LEU A 72 14.61 16.49 6.43
CA LEU A 72 15.51 17.29 7.26
C LEU A 72 14.80 17.83 8.51
N HIS A 73 13.57 18.32 8.36
CA HIS A 73 12.75 18.75 9.50
C HIS A 73 12.38 17.61 10.45
N LEU A 74 12.20 16.40 9.93
CA LEU A 74 11.97 15.19 10.74
C LEU A 74 13.27 14.63 11.36
N GLY A 75 14.42 15.28 11.15
CA GLY A 75 15.66 14.97 11.83
C GLY A 75 16.57 13.97 11.12
N VAL A 76 16.42 13.77 9.82
CA VAL A 76 17.39 13.02 9.01
C VAL A 76 18.68 13.82 8.87
N GLY A 77 19.84 13.18 9.09
CA GLY A 77 21.13 13.87 9.04
C GLY A 77 21.56 14.31 7.65
N ARG A 78 21.24 13.52 6.63
CA ARG A 78 21.57 13.83 5.24
C ARG A 78 20.43 13.43 4.29
N VAL A 79 20.06 14.34 3.38
CA VAL A 79 19.07 14.04 2.33
C VAL A 79 19.64 14.45 0.97
N SER A 80 19.63 13.51 0.04
CA SER A 80 20.04 13.72 -1.36
C SER A 80 18.85 13.50 -2.28
N GLY A 81 18.82 14.16 -3.44
CA GLY A 81 17.78 13.96 -4.45
C GLY A 81 18.35 13.33 -5.71
N LEU A 82 17.57 12.44 -6.31
CA LEU A 82 17.80 11.84 -7.63
C LEU A 82 16.53 11.96 -8.47
N ARG A 83 16.68 12.50 -9.67
CA ARG A 83 15.56 12.66 -10.60
C ARG A 83 15.98 12.36 -12.04
N PRO A 84 16.43 11.15 -12.35
CA PRO A 84 16.67 10.82 -13.75
C PRO A 84 15.36 10.91 -14.54
N VAL A 85 15.40 11.59 -15.69
CA VAL A 85 14.28 11.70 -16.62
C VAL A 85 14.47 10.81 -17.84
N THR A 86 15.69 10.32 -18.05
CA THR A 86 16.07 9.38 -19.10
C THR A 86 16.76 8.16 -18.52
N ARG A 87 16.86 7.10 -19.32
CA ARG A 87 17.62 5.88 -18.93
C ARG A 87 19.12 6.15 -18.88
N ASP A 88 19.62 7.06 -19.73
CA ASP A 88 21.04 7.43 -19.73
C ASP A 88 21.43 8.11 -18.42
N GLU A 89 20.61 9.04 -17.92
CA GLU A 89 20.80 9.64 -16.60
C GLU A 89 20.69 8.60 -15.46
N ALA A 90 19.81 7.59 -15.59
CA ALA A 90 19.68 6.52 -14.60
C ALA A 90 20.86 5.50 -14.70
N ASN A 91 21.62 5.49 -15.78
CA ASN A 91 22.84 4.73 -15.94
C ASN A 91 24.12 5.50 -15.52
N ASP A 92 23.98 6.78 -15.12
CA ASP A 92 25.13 7.54 -14.63
C ASP A 92 25.69 6.89 -13.34
N PRO A 93 26.97 6.52 -13.30
CA PRO A 93 27.59 5.98 -12.09
C PRO A 93 27.47 6.87 -10.85
N ALA A 94 27.30 8.19 -11.04
CA ALA A 94 27.09 9.10 -9.92
C ALA A 94 25.78 8.83 -9.17
N ALA A 95 24.72 8.44 -9.88
CA ALA A 95 23.44 8.03 -9.27
C ALA A 95 23.61 6.76 -8.42
N GLY A 96 24.38 5.77 -8.91
CA GLY A 96 24.73 4.57 -8.16
C GLY A 96 25.51 4.87 -6.88
N ARG A 97 26.52 5.74 -6.96
CA ARG A 97 27.33 6.14 -5.78
C ARG A 97 26.52 6.79 -4.64
N LEU A 98 25.47 7.52 -4.96
CA LEU A 98 24.57 8.04 -3.92
C LEU A 98 23.84 6.94 -3.17
N MET A 99 23.46 5.89 -3.87
CA MET A 99 22.81 4.72 -3.25
C MET A 99 23.76 3.92 -2.36
N ASP A 100 25.08 3.92 -2.61
CA ASP A 100 26.05 3.16 -1.83
C ASP A 100 26.11 3.59 -0.35
N THR A 101 25.77 4.81 -0.05
CA THR A 101 25.73 5.36 1.33
C THR A 101 24.31 5.56 1.85
N ALA A 102 23.28 5.26 1.07
CA ALA A 102 21.90 5.42 1.49
C ALA A 102 21.53 4.40 2.59
N THR A 103 20.90 4.89 3.65
CA THR A 103 20.25 4.09 4.68
C THR A 103 18.75 4.05 4.51
N GLY A 104 18.20 4.97 3.70
CA GLY A 104 16.81 4.99 3.28
C GLY A 104 16.67 5.55 1.87
N VAL A 105 15.77 4.97 1.10
CA VAL A 105 15.39 5.47 -0.23
C VAL A 105 13.89 5.72 -0.25
N PHE A 106 13.48 6.90 -0.71
CA PHE A 106 12.08 7.30 -0.79
C PHE A 106 11.69 7.62 -2.23
N MET A 107 10.83 6.79 -2.83
CA MET A 107 10.30 6.98 -4.19
C MET A 107 8.96 7.72 -4.14
N THR A 108 8.88 8.86 -4.84
CA THR A 108 7.69 9.72 -4.81
C THR A 108 6.54 9.16 -5.64
N GLY A 109 5.35 9.74 -5.43
CA GLY A 109 4.19 9.53 -6.28
C GLY A 109 4.34 10.15 -7.67
N GLY A 110 3.40 9.79 -8.56
CA GLY A 110 3.32 10.27 -9.93
C GLY A 110 2.94 9.15 -10.92
N ASN A 111 3.77 8.90 -11.92
CA ASN A 111 3.55 7.86 -12.92
C ASN A 111 4.49 6.67 -12.69
N GLN A 112 3.94 5.53 -12.27
CA GLN A 112 4.71 4.32 -11.98
C GLN A 112 5.35 3.69 -13.21
N LEU A 113 4.72 3.79 -14.38
CA LEU A 113 5.30 3.31 -15.63
C LEU A 113 6.56 4.10 -15.99
N ARG A 114 6.51 5.44 -15.82
CA ARG A 114 7.68 6.29 -16.01
C ARG A 114 8.82 5.89 -15.06
N LEU A 115 8.52 5.69 -13.78
CA LEU A 115 9.52 5.27 -12.79
C LEU A 115 10.14 3.94 -13.18
N ALA A 116 9.32 2.93 -13.47
CA ALA A 116 9.80 1.60 -13.84
C ALA A 116 10.57 1.59 -15.16
N SER A 117 10.13 2.32 -16.18
CA SER A 117 10.81 2.35 -17.49
C SER A 117 12.13 3.11 -17.47
N VAL A 118 12.26 4.16 -16.66
CA VAL A 118 13.50 4.94 -16.56
C VAL A 118 14.51 4.24 -15.65
N VAL A 119 14.09 3.71 -14.49
CA VAL A 119 14.99 3.16 -13.47
C VAL A 119 15.20 1.65 -13.61
N GLY A 120 14.20 0.90 -14.05
CA GLY A 120 14.27 -0.56 -14.15
C GLY A 120 15.37 -1.03 -15.11
N GLY A 121 16.24 -1.96 -14.63
CA GLY A 121 17.34 -2.51 -15.43
C GLY A 121 18.46 -1.52 -15.77
N THR A 122 18.61 -0.43 -14.99
CA THR A 122 19.72 0.54 -15.10
C THR A 122 20.67 0.40 -13.90
N GLU A 123 21.80 1.14 -13.93
CA GLU A 123 22.73 1.19 -12.79
C GLU A 123 22.03 1.69 -11.51
N LEU A 124 21.17 2.72 -11.61
CA LEU A 124 20.39 3.19 -10.47
C LEU A 124 19.45 2.10 -9.91
N GLY A 125 18.79 1.35 -10.80
CA GLY A 125 17.94 0.22 -10.39
C GLY A 125 18.73 -0.88 -9.68
N ALA A 126 19.90 -1.24 -10.21
CA ALA A 126 20.80 -2.19 -9.58
C ALA A 126 21.33 -1.68 -8.24
N ALA A 127 21.70 -0.40 -8.15
CA ALA A 127 22.18 0.21 -6.92
C ALA A 127 21.07 0.30 -5.84
N LEU A 128 19.83 0.50 -6.24
CA LEU A 128 18.66 0.45 -5.35
C LEU A 128 18.49 -0.94 -4.72
N LEU A 129 18.59 -2.00 -5.51
CA LEU A 129 18.55 -3.38 -5.01
C LEU A 129 19.72 -3.66 -4.05
N ARG A 130 20.95 -3.27 -4.41
CA ARG A 130 22.12 -3.40 -3.52
C ARG A 130 21.93 -2.62 -2.22
N ALA A 131 21.34 -1.43 -2.25
CA ALA A 131 21.03 -0.66 -1.04
C ALA A 131 20.05 -1.40 -0.14
N HIS A 132 18.98 -1.97 -0.70
CA HIS A 132 18.03 -2.81 0.02
C HIS A 132 18.71 -4.04 0.65
N GLU A 133 19.53 -4.77 -0.11
CA GLU A 133 20.28 -5.93 0.39
C GLU A 133 21.24 -5.59 1.52
N ARG A 134 21.80 -4.38 1.54
CA ARG A 134 22.65 -3.88 2.65
C ARG A 134 21.88 -3.44 3.88
N GLY A 135 20.54 -3.47 3.86
CA GLY A 135 19.70 -3.09 4.98
C GLY A 135 19.08 -1.71 4.90
N ALA A 136 19.23 -0.97 3.80
CA ALA A 136 18.54 0.30 3.62
C ALA A 136 17.01 0.09 3.52
N VAL A 137 16.24 0.94 4.22
CA VAL A 137 14.78 0.93 4.05
C VAL A 137 14.40 1.51 2.69
N ILE A 138 13.58 0.78 1.93
CA ILE A 138 13.04 1.26 0.66
C ILE A 138 11.59 1.65 0.86
N ALA A 139 11.26 2.91 0.65
CA ALA A 139 9.90 3.41 0.73
C ALA A 139 9.41 3.89 -0.63
N GLY A 140 8.13 3.70 -0.89
CA GLY A 140 7.44 4.26 -2.04
C GLY A 140 6.04 4.72 -1.71
N THR A 141 5.66 5.93 -2.16
CA THR A 141 4.30 6.44 -2.02
C THR A 141 3.57 6.43 -3.36
N SER A 142 2.29 6.02 -3.36
CA SER A 142 1.43 5.99 -4.55
C SER A 142 2.11 5.25 -5.72
N ALA A 143 2.56 5.93 -6.77
CA ALA A 143 3.29 5.32 -7.89
C ALA A 143 4.56 4.58 -7.43
N GLY A 144 5.33 5.16 -6.48
CA GLY A 144 6.49 4.52 -5.88
C GLY A 144 6.15 3.23 -5.16
N ALA A 145 4.99 3.16 -4.49
CA ALA A 145 4.52 1.94 -3.82
C ALA A 145 4.19 0.81 -4.82
N SER A 146 3.55 1.13 -5.93
CA SER A 146 3.27 0.14 -6.98
C SER A 146 4.55 -0.37 -7.64
N ALA A 147 5.54 0.52 -7.84
CA ALA A 147 6.77 0.22 -8.56
C ALA A 147 7.72 -0.73 -7.81
N VAL A 148 7.63 -0.87 -6.48
CA VAL A 148 8.53 -1.76 -5.71
C VAL A 148 8.33 -3.24 -6.03
N SER A 149 7.15 -3.64 -6.51
CA SER A 149 6.83 -5.04 -6.83
C SER A 149 7.52 -5.50 -8.12
N THR A 150 7.77 -6.80 -8.24
CA THR A 150 8.13 -7.42 -9.52
C THR A 150 6.95 -7.32 -10.50
N HIS A 151 5.75 -7.60 -10.03
CA HIS A 151 4.50 -7.51 -10.78
C HIS A 151 3.79 -6.21 -10.41
N MET A 152 4.08 -5.14 -11.14
CA MET A 152 3.56 -3.80 -10.84
C MET A 152 2.18 -3.58 -11.45
N MET A 153 1.21 -3.14 -10.64
CA MET A 153 -0.05 -2.61 -11.14
C MET A 153 0.22 -1.36 -11.98
N ALA A 154 0.19 -1.48 -13.30
CA ALA A 154 0.50 -0.39 -14.22
C ALA A 154 -0.66 0.62 -14.29
N PHE A 155 -1.83 0.16 -14.63
CA PHE A 155 -3.10 0.91 -14.64
C PHE A 155 -4.29 -0.05 -14.61
N GLY A 156 -5.49 0.51 -14.47
CA GLY A 156 -6.72 -0.30 -14.47
C GLY A 156 -7.94 0.53 -14.13
N ALA A 157 -9.11 0.00 -14.48
CA ALA A 157 -10.38 0.61 -14.16
C ALA A 157 -10.69 0.50 -12.65
N SER A 158 -11.50 1.44 -12.17
CA SER A 158 -12.10 1.38 -10.82
C SER A 158 -13.36 0.50 -10.82
N GLY A 159 -13.78 0.04 -9.66
CA GLY A 159 -15.01 -0.72 -9.45
C GLY A 159 -14.85 -1.86 -8.45
N ALA A 160 -15.95 -2.24 -7.81
CA ALA A 160 -15.96 -3.28 -6.79
C ALA A 160 -15.93 -4.71 -7.37
N SER A 161 -16.51 -4.92 -8.56
CA SER A 161 -16.63 -6.23 -9.17
C SER A 161 -15.44 -6.56 -10.08
N PRO A 162 -14.83 -7.74 -9.97
CA PRO A 162 -13.73 -8.15 -10.83
C PRO A 162 -14.22 -8.39 -12.26
N LYS A 163 -13.46 -7.88 -13.24
CA LYS A 163 -13.71 -8.09 -14.66
C LYS A 163 -12.43 -8.50 -15.36
N HIS A 164 -12.54 -9.33 -16.37
CA HIS A 164 -11.39 -9.68 -17.20
C HIS A 164 -10.83 -8.40 -17.87
N ARG A 165 -9.51 -8.29 -17.95
CA ARG A 165 -8.78 -7.10 -18.47
C ARG A 165 -9.08 -5.79 -17.72
N MET A 166 -9.52 -5.87 -16.47
CA MET A 166 -9.80 -4.69 -15.65
C MET A 166 -8.53 -3.98 -15.21
N ALA A 167 -7.42 -4.71 -15.10
CA ALA A 167 -6.12 -4.20 -14.74
C ALA A 167 -5.03 -4.70 -15.67
N GLN A 168 -3.96 -3.94 -15.81
CA GLN A 168 -2.77 -4.32 -16.55
C GLN A 168 -1.57 -4.34 -15.61
N ILE A 169 -0.80 -5.42 -15.69
CA ILE A 169 0.45 -5.61 -14.97
C ILE A 169 1.61 -5.31 -15.91
N SER A 170 2.65 -4.70 -15.37
CA SER A 170 3.94 -4.47 -16.01
C SER A 170 5.06 -4.85 -15.05
N ALA A 171 6.28 -4.96 -15.56
CA ALA A 171 7.44 -5.13 -14.70
C ALA A 171 7.65 -3.88 -13.82
N GLY A 172 7.89 -4.09 -12.53
CA GLY A 172 8.34 -3.07 -11.60
C GLY A 172 9.84 -3.20 -11.29
N LEU A 173 10.26 -2.75 -10.12
CA LEU A 173 11.67 -2.70 -9.72
C LEU A 173 12.19 -3.99 -9.06
N GLY A 174 11.32 -4.96 -8.79
CA GLY A 174 11.74 -6.29 -8.33
C GLY A 174 12.14 -6.40 -6.85
N ILE A 175 11.81 -5.42 -6.01
CA ILE A 175 12.15 -5.42 -4.58
C ILE A 175 11.23 -6.37 -3.81
N LEU A 176 9.93 -6.37 -4.10
CA LEU A 176 8.94 -7.31 -3.57
C LEU A 176 8.53 -8.30 -4.66
N THR A 177 8.70 -9.60 -4.42
CA THR A 177 8.54 -10.63 -5.47
C THR A 177 7.14 -11.23 -5.54
N ASN A 178 6.54 -11.58 -4.40
CA ASN A 178 5.32 -12.38 -4.33
C ASN A 178 4.06 -11.56 -4.04
N VAL A 179 4.12 -10.24 -4.23
CA VAL A 179 3.00 -9.32 -3.98
C VAL A 179 2.73 -8.44 -5.19
N VAL A 180 1.48 -8.06 -5.36
CA VAL A 180 1.05 -6.96 -6.23
C VAL A 180 0.44 -5.86 -5.37
N VAL A 181 0.92 -4.63 -5.57
CA VAL A 181 0.54 -3.47 -4.76
C VAL A 181 -0.40 -2.57 -5.53
N ASP A 182 -1.54 -2.25 -4.92
CA ASP A 182 -2.47 -1.23 -5.39
C ASP A 182 -2.63 -0.14 -4.32
N GLN A 183 -2.70 1.11 -4.74
CA GLN A 183 -2.68 2.29 -3.87
C GLN A 183 -3.93 3.17 -4.08
N HIS A 184 -4.19 4.14 -3.17
CA HIS A 184 -5.45 4.90 -3.12
C HIS A 184 -6.66 3.95 -3.20
N PHE A 185 -6.63 2.88 -2.40
CA PHE A 185 -7.39 1.67 -2.69
C PHE A 185 -8.90 1.87 -2.50
N GLU A 186 -9.32 2.23 -1.30
CA GLU A 186 -10.72 2.54 -1.00
C GLU A 186 -11.16 3.80 -1.77
N GLN A 187 -10.33 4.86 -1.72
CA GLN A 187 -10.66 6.17 -2.29
C GLN A 187 -10.98 6.12 -3.78
N ARG A 188 -10.46 5.10 -4.47
CA ARG A 188 -10.70 4.89 -5.91
C ARG A 188 -11.45 3.59 -6.22
N THR A 189 -12.05 2.95 -5.21
CA THR A 189 -12.84 1.71 -5.37
C THR A 189 -12.10 0.63 -6.19
N ARG A 190 -10.94 0.21 -5.72
CA ARG A 190 -10.02 -0.63 -6.52
C ARG A 190 -10.09 -2.13 -6.24
N LEU A 191 -11.00 -2.58 -5.36
CA LEU A 191 -11.13 -3.98 -4.98
C LEU A 191 -11.30 -4.91 -6.19
N GLY A 192 -12.17 -4.57 -7.13
CA GLY A 192 -12.44 -5.41 -8.30
C GLY A 192 -11.20 -5.64 -9.16
N ARG A 193 -10.36 -4.62 -9.36
CA ARG A 193 -9.15 -4.77 -10.17
C ARG A 193 -8.07 -5.60 -9.44
N LEU A 194 -7.94 -5.47 -8.13
CA LEU A 194 -7.01 -6.28 -7.35
C LEU A 194 -7.45 -7.75 -7.32
N LEU A 195 -8.75 -8.02 -7.10
CA LEU A 195 -9.34 -9.35 -7.25
C LEU A 195 -9.12 -9.93 -8.65
N SER A 196 -9.27 -9.10 -9.71
CA SER A 196 -9.03 -9.52 -11.09
C SER A 196 -7.59 -10.00 -11.30
N VAL A 197 -6.60 -9.28 -10.76
CA VAL A 197 -5.18 -9.67 -10.88
C VAL A 197 -4.89 -10.94 -10.08
N VAL A 198 -5.32 -11.01 -8.81
CA VAL A 198 -5.09 -12.19 -7.98
C VAL A 198 -5.81 -13.42 -8.55
N SER A 199 -7.00 -13.26 -9.12
CA SER A 199 -7.71 -14.36 -9.79
C SER A 199 -6.96 -14.93 -10.99
N GLN A 200 -6.19 -14.10 -11.70
CA GLN A 200 -5.37 -14.52 -12.84
C GLN A 200 -3.98 -15.03 -12.42
N SER A 201 -3.55 -14.67 -11.22
CA SER A 201 -2.24 -15.03 -10.65
C SER A 201 -2.37 -15.36 -9.17
N PRO A 202 -3.00 -16.50 -8.79
CA PRO A 202 -3.32 -16.84 -7.39
C PRO A 202 -2.10 -17.04 -6.48
N SER A 203 -0.92 -17.19 -7.05
CA SER A 203 0.35 -17.26 -6.30
C SER A 203 0.74 -15.92 -5.66
N LEU A 204 0.26 -14.80 -6.23
CA LEU A 204 0.51 -13.46 -5.71
C LEU A 204 -0.46 -13.14 -4.56
N ILE A 205 0.05 -12.37 -3.60
CA ILE A 205 -0.77 -11.71 -2.59
C ILE A 205 -1.08 -10.30 -3.08
N GLY A 206 -2.35 -9.94 -3.12
CA GLY A 206 -2.78 -8.57 -3.42
C GLY A 206 -2.73 -7.69 -2.17
N LEU A 207 -2.07 -6.54 -2.25
CA LEU A 207 -2.02 -5.54 -1.18
C LEU A 207 -2.66 -4.24 -1.67
N GLY A 208 -3.84 -3.92 -1.14
CA GLY A 208 -4.54 -2.66 -1.37
C GLY A 208 -4.30 -1.71 -0.21
N LEU A 209 -3.74 -0.52 -0.47
CA LEU A 209 -3.42 0.46 0.56
C LEU A 209 -4.28 1.71 0.41
N ASP A 210 -4.95 2.09 1.48
CA ASP A 210 -5.70 3.34 1.56
C ASP A 210 -4.77 4.56 1.64
N GLU A 211 -5.30 5.74 1.32
CA GLU A 211 -4.56 6.99 1.53
C GLU A 211 -4.18 7.17 3.01
N ASP A 212 -3.07 7.86 3.27
CA ASP A 212 -2.49 8.07 4.60
C ASP A 212 -2.33 6.77 5.40
N THR A 213 -1.99 5.69 4.69
CA THR A 213 -1.79 4.34 5.24
C THR A 213 -0.58 3.69 4.60
N ALA A 214 0.19 2.97 5.39
CA ALA A 214 1.37 2.27 4.92
C ALA A 214 1.45 0.86 5.50
N ALA A 215 2.07 -0.04 4.73
CA ALA A 215 2.53 -1.33 5.19
C ALA A 215 4.06 -1.36 5.20
N VAL A 216 4.65 -1.73 6.34
CA VAL A 216 6.09 -1.99 6.48
C VAL A 216 6.30 -3.49 6.43
N ILE A 217 6.99 -3.95 5.42
CA ILE A 217 7.30 -5.37 5.20
C ILE A 217 8.77 -5.60 5.58
N PHE A 218 8.99 -6.46 6.56
CA PHE A 218 10.32 -6.81 7.04
C PHE A 218 10.90 -8.02 6.30
N ALA A 219 12.21 -8.23 6.40
CA ALA A 219 12.91 -9.35 5.76
C ALA A 219 12.35 -10.75 6.13
N ASN A 220 11.78 -10.88 7.32
CA ASN A 220 11.11 -12.11 7.77
C ASN A 220 9.68 -12.28 7.22
N GLN A 221 9.26 -11.46 6.25
CA GLN A 221 7.93 -11.42 5.64
C GLN A 221 6.79 -10.99 6.59
N THR A 222 7.11 -10.42 7.75
CA THR A 222 6.09 -9.78 8.59
C THR A 222 5.72 -8.42 8.02
N LEU A 223 4.43 -8.14 7.92
CA LEU A 223 3.84 -6.87 7.53
C LEU A 223 3.29 -6.18 8.77
N GLU A 224 3.63 -4.91 8.98
CA GLU A 224 3.07 -4.01 10.01
C GLU A 224 2.27 -2.89 9.32
N VAL A 225 1.05 -2.65 9.75
CA VAL A 225 0.21 -1.56 9.23
C VAL A 225 0.33 -0.32 10.10
N ILE A 226 0.53 0.84 9.46
CA ILE A 226 0.58 2.15 10.13
C ILE A 226 -0.24 3.18 9.34
N GLY A 227 -0.74 4.22 10.01
CA GLY A 227 -1.55 5.27 9.39
C GLY A 227 -3.03 5.19 9.76
N ARG A 228 -3.87 5.90 9.02
CA ARG A 228 -5.26 6.15 9.39
C ARG A 228 -6.29 5.21 8.78
N GLY A 229 -6.03 4.71 7.58
CA GLY A 229 -6.91 3.77 6.87
C GLY A 229 -6.54 2.32 7.16
N ALA A 230 -6.79 1.46 6.19
CA ALA A 230 -6.52 0.04 6.28
C ALA A 230 -5.63 -0.45 5.12
N VAL A 231 -5.00 -1.58 5.34
CA VAL A 231 -4.40 -2.41 4.29
C VAL A 231 -5.33 -3.58 4.04
N THR A 232 -5.84 -3.67 2.83
CA THR A 232 -6.61 -4.83 2.36
C THR A 232 -5.66 -5.85 1.77
N ILE A 233 -5.67 -7.07 2.30
CA ILE A 233 -4.89 -8.19 1.78
C ILE A 233 -5.85 -9.14 1.06
N VAL A 234 -5.52 -9.45 -0.19
CA VAL A 234 -6.26 -10.42 -1.01
C VAL A 234 -5.39 -11.66 -1.17
N ASP A 235 -5.80 -12.75 -0.55
CA ASP A 235 -5.16 -14.06 -0.68
C ASP A 235 -5.97 -14.95 -1.63
N GLY A 236 -5.31 -15.42 -2.69
CA GLY A 236 -5.90 -16.29 -3.70
C GLY A 236 -5.62 -17.79 -3.50
N SER A 237 -5.09 -18.21 -2.34
CA SER A 237 -4.70 -19.61 -2.11
C SER A 237 -5.85 -20.63 -2.28
N GLU A 238 -7.08 -20.21 -1.96
CA GLU A 238 -8.28 -21.03 -2.08
C GLU A 238 -9.22 -20.58 -3.20
N ILE A 239 -8.72 -19.71 -4.10
CA ILE A 239 -9.55 -19.08 -5.11
C ILE A 239 -10.03 -20.07 -6.17
N VAL A 240 -11.31 -20.03 -6.46
CA VAL A 240 -11.94 -20.68 -7.62
C VAL A 240 -12.39 -19.59 -8.58
N THR A 241 -12.00 -19.69 -9.85
CA THR A 241 -12.24 -18.65 -10.84
C THR A 241 -12.42 -19.21 -12.25
N ASP A 242 -13.17 -18.50 -13.07
CA ASP A 242 -13.29 -18.72 -14.53
C ASP A 242 -12.42 -17.75 -15.34
N SER A 243 -11.45 -17.08 -14.72
CA SER A 243 -10.64 -16.03 -15.34
C SER A 243 -9.97 -16.45 -16.67
N TYR A 244 -9.61 -17.74 -16.79
CA TYR A 244 -8.98 -18.32 -17.99
C TYR A 244 -9.96 -18.60 -19.15
N GLN A 245 -11.28 -18.58 -18.89
CA GLN A 245 -12.33 -18.76 -19.89
C GLN A 245 -13.01 -17.44 -20.28
N THR A 246 -13.02 -16.47 -19.34
CA THR A 246 -13.68 -15.19 -19.52
C THR A 246 -12.94 -14.32 -20.54
N LYS A 247 -13.70 -13.67 -21.46
CA LYS A 247 -13.14 -12.86 -22.56
C LYS A 247 -13.66 -11.41 -22.50
N GLY A 248 -12.85 -10.51 -23.07
CA GLY A 248 -13.20 -9.08 -23.14
C GLY A 248 -13.18 -8.41 -21.77
N HIS A 249 -14.19 -7.58 -21.49
CA HIS A 249 -14.36 -6.89 -20.19
C HIS A 249 -15.54 -7.47 -19.39
N ARG A 250 -15.80 -8.77 -19.54
CA ARG A 250 -16.90 -9.41 -18.82
C ARG A 250 -16.57 -9.60 -17.34
N PRO A 251 -17.58 -9.56 -16.45
CA PRO A 251 -17.40 -10.00 -15.07
C PRO A 251 -16.83 -11.41 -15.00
N MET A 252 -15.92 -11.64 -14.06
CA MET A 252 -15.34 -12.94 -13.79
C MET A 252 -15.96 -13.52 -12.52
N MET A 253 -16.13 -14.84 -12.49
CA MET A 253 -16.48 -15.58 -11.29
C MET A 253 -15.22 -15.65 -10.41
N VAL A 254 -15.36 -15.23 -9.16
CA VAL A 254 -14.33 -15.32 -8.13
C VAL A 254 -14.99 -15.79 -6.84
N SER A 255 -14.56 -16.95 -6.35
CA SER A 255 -15.02 -17.54 -5.10
C SER A 255 -13.82 -17.98 -4.28
N GLY A 256 -13.95 -18.07 -2.95
CA GLY A 256 -12.86 -18.51 -2.08
C GLY A 256 -11.67 -17.55 -1.94
N ALA A 257 -11.78 -16.31 -2.41
CA ALA A 257 -10.77 -15.29 -2.11
C ALA A 257 -10.84 -14.93 -0.63
N ILE A 258 -9.70 -15.07 0.09
CA ILE A 258 -9.61 -14.70 1.50
C ILE A 258 -9.23 -13.23 1.59
N LEU A 259 -10.02 -12.46 2.31
CA LEU A 259 -9.82 -11.04 2.49
C LEU A 259 -9.50 -10.71 3.95
N HIS A 260 -8.40 -9.95 4.15
CA HIS A 260 -8.11 -9.33 5.42
C HIS A 260 -8.14 -7.81 5.24
N SER A 261 -8.79 -7.10 6.15
CA SER A 261 -8.75 -5.64 6.23
C SER A 261 -8.11 -5.27 7.55
N LEU A 262 -6.90 -4.72 7.50
CA LEU A 262 -6.06 -4.48 8.67
C LEU A 262 -5.83 -2.99 8.87
N PRO A 263 -6.43 -2.37 9.88
CA PRO A 263 -6.13 -1.00 10.27
C PRO A 263 -4.76 -0.86 10.93
N GLY A 264 -4.33 0.37 11.18
CA GLY A 264 -3.04 0.66 11.82
C GLY A 264 -2.86 -0.08 13.16
N GLY A 265 -1.64 -0.58 13.39
CA GLY A 265 -1.25 -1.35 14.58
C GLY A 265 -1.38 -2.87 14.43
N TYR A 266 -1.97 -3.36 13.35
CA TYR A 266 -2.06 -4.80 13.08
C TYR A 266 -0.82 -5.31 12.34
N ARG A 267 -0.52 -6.61 12.54
CA ARG A 267 0.60 -7.29 11.89
C ARG A 267 0.12 -8.58 11.23
N PHE A 268 0.74 -8.90 10.10
CA PHE A 268 0.39 -10.07 9.29
C PHE A 268 1.66 -10.78 8.80
N ASP A 269 1.64 -12.07 8.73
CA ASP A 269 2.71 -12.87 8.14
C ASP A 269 2.34 -13.22 6.70
N LEU A 270 3.08 -12.64 5.74
CA LEU A 270 2.84 -12.87 4.31
C LEU A 270 3.22 -14.29 3.87
N LYS A 271 4.15 -14.96 4.58
CA LYS A 271 4.57 -16.32 4.25
C LYS A 271 3.53 -17.36 4.64
N SER A 272 3.06 -17.31 5.89
CA SER A 272 2.00 -18.19 6.39
C SER A 272 0.58 -17.71 6.05
N ARG A 273 0.45 -16.47 5.56
CA ARG A 273 -0.82 -15.81 5.23
C ARG A 273 -1.77 -15.73 6.42
N THR A 274 -1.22 -15.38 7.59
CA THR A 274 -1.97 -15.36 8.85
C THR A 274 -1.82 -14.05 9.61
N LEU A 275 -2.89 -13.66 10.29
CA LEU A 275 -2.87 -12.54 11.24
C LEU A 275 -2.00 -12.92 12.44
N LEU A 276 -0.98 -12.10 12.76
CA LEU A 276 -0.07 -12.35 13.87
C LEU A 276 -0.55 -11.71 15.18
N ALA A 277 -0.70 -10.41 15.18
CA ALA A 277 -1.05 -9.65 16.38
C ALA A 277 -1.75 -8.35 15.97
N GLY A 278 -2.64 -7.91 16.83
CA GLY A 278 -3.14 -6.54 16.85
C GLY A 278 -2.39 -5.70 17.90
N PRO A 279 -2.76 -4.43 18.06
CA PRO A 279 -2.33 -3.62 19.19
C PRO A 279 -2.55 -4.41 20.49
N ALA A 280 -1.59 -4.37 21.40
CA ALA A 280 -1.59 -5.20 22.63
C ALA A 280 -2.89 -5.09 23.45
N GLU A 281 -3.66 -4.03 23.24
CA GLU A 281 -4.98 -3.79 23.85
C GLU A 281 -6.14 -4.53 23.13
N ALA A 282 -5.95 -4.98 21.86
CA ALA A 282 -7.03 -5.57 21.04
C ALA A 282 -7.22 -7.08 21.26
N ILE A 283 -6.20 -7.80 21.73
CA ILE A 283 -6.24 -9.26 21.89
C ILE A 283 -6.78 -9.67 23.27
N GLY A 284 -6.80 -8.79 24.24
CA GLY A 284 -7.17 -9.12 25.62
C GLY A 284 -8.55 -8.68 26.08
N LYS A 285 -9.12 -7.62 25.57
CA LYS A 285 -10.47 -7.13 25.90
C LYS A 285 -10.94 -6.22 24.76
N VAL A 286 -11.95 -6.67 24.01
CA VAL A 286 -12.78 -5.73 23.26
C VAL A 286 -13.23 -4.67 24.29
N PRO A 287 -12.83 -3.40 24.18
CA PRO A 287 -13.21 -2.41 25.18
C PRO A 287 -14.74 -2.46 25.34
N ARG A 288 -15.23 -2.46 26.58
CA ARG A 288 -16.68 -2.47 26.88
C ARG A 288 -17.45 -1.45 26.05
N ALA A 289 -16.81 -0.33 25.72
CA ALA A 289 -17.34 0.70 24.83
C ALA A 289 -17.53 0.21 23.37
N VAL A 290 -16.61 -0.59 22.82
CA VAL A 290 -16.71 -1.14 21.44
C VAL A 290 -17.75 -2.26 21.41
N GLU A 291 -17.80 -3.11 22.43
CA GLU A 291 -18.85 -4.14 22.58
C GLU A 291 -20.22 -3.48 22.74
N THR A 292 -20.32 -2.40 23.49
CA THR A 292 -21.56 -1.65 23.66
C THR A 292 -21.96 -0.92 22.38
N ALA A 293 -21.00 -0.34 21.64
CA ALA A 293 -21.22 0.29 20.34
C ALA A 293 -21.68 -0.75 19.29
N ARG A 294 -21.03 -1.92 19.26
CA ARG A 294 -21.42 -3.04 18.37
C ARG A 294 -22.83 -3.54 18.67
N ARG A 295 -23.20 -3.70 19.95
CA ARG A 295 -24.57 -4.08 20.35
C ARG A 295 -25.58 -3.00 20.01
N ARG A 296 -25.22 -1.70 20.13
CA ARG A 296 -26.05 -0.57 19.71
C ARG A 296 -26.25 -0.53 18.20
N LEU A 297 -25.20 -0.72 17.41
CA LEU A 297 -25.29 -0.81 15.95
C LEU A 297 -26.15 -1.98 15.49
N HIS A 298 -26.00 -3.16 16.10
CA HIS A 298 -26.86 -4.33 15.83
C HIS A 298 -28.31 -4.11 16.21
N ARG A 299 -28.58 -3.34 17.27
CA ARG A 299 -29.95 -2.97 17.64
C ARG A 299 -30.53 -1.98 16.62
N LEU A 300 -29.80 -0.90 16.31
CA LEU A 300 -30.21 0.10 15.31
C LEU A 300 -30.47 -0.52 13.93
N SER A 301 -29.61 -1.43 13.47
CA SER A 301 -29.82 -2.09 12.19
C SER A 301 -31.05 -2.99 12.18
N ARG A 302 -31.42 -3.60 13.32
CA ARG A 302 -32.67 -4.35 13.46
C ARG A 302 -33.90 -3.44 13.52
N GLU A 303 -33.80 -2.30 14.22
CA GLU A 303 -34.85 -1.31 14.30
C GLU A 303 -35.13 -0.69 12.92
N ILE A 304 -34.08 -0.30 12.18
CA ILE A 304 -34.20 0.21 10.79
C ILE A 304 -34.77 -0.87 9.86
N ALA A 305 -34.38 -2.13 10.01
CA ALA A 305 -34.91 -3.22 9.20
C ALA A 305 -36.38 -3.51 9.55
N ALA A 306 -36.79 -3.35 10.80
CA ALA A 306 -38.17 -3.50 11.25
C ALA A 306 -39.04 -2.36 10.76
N GLU A 307 -38.58 -1.10 10.89
CA GLU A 307 -39.28 0.08 10.36
C GLU A 307 -39.44 0.05 8.83
N GLY A 308 -38.40 -0.44 8.11
CA GLY A 308 -38.47 -0.66 6.66
C GLY A 308 -39.49 -1.75 6.29
N ALA A 309 -39.65 -2.79 7.10
CA ALA A 309 -40.64 -3.84 6.87
C ALA A 309 -42.07 -3.34 7.13
N ASP A 310 -42.27 -2.52 8.16
CA ASP A 310 -43.57 -1.95 8.49
C ASP A 310 -44.01 -0.88 7.47
N SER A 311 -43.10 -0.09 6.93
CA SER A 311 -43.39 0.85 5.83
C SER A 311 -43.82 0.15 4.54
N PHE A 312 -43.23 -1.03 4.25
CA PHE A 312 -43.63 -1.86 3.11
C PHE A 312 -45.02 -2.50 3.28
N VAL A 313 -45.42 -2.81 4.51
CA VAL A 313 -46.77 -3.36 4.81
C VAL A 313 -47.83 -2.29 4.71
N VAL A 314 -47.55 -1.07 5.15
CA VAL A 314 -48.47 0.08 5.04
C VAL A 314 -48.71 0.45 3.57
N ASP A 315 -47.68 0.48 2.74
CA ASP A 315 -47.82 0.80 1.32
C ASP A 315 -48.62 -0.26 0.53
N ARG A 316 -48.61 -1.54 0.97
CA ARG A 316 -49.45 -2.60 0.41
C ARG A 316 -50.95 -2.45 0.79
N LYS A 317 -51.24 -1.97 1.97
CA LYS A 317 -52.64 -1.69 2.41
C LYS A 317 -53.23 -0.49 1.70
N ASP A 318 -52.43 0.57 1.51
CA ASP A 318 -52.87 1.74 0.79
C ASP A 318 -53.10 1.54 -0.70
N ARG A 319 -52.37 0.59 -1.36
CA ARG A 319 -52.65 0.22 -2.74
C ARG A 319 -53.96 -0.53 -2.93
N LYS A 320 -54.36 -1.36 -1.97
CA LYS A 320 -55.65 -2.07 -2.05
C LYS A 320 -56.86 -1.15 -1.79
N ALA A 321 -56.68 0.01 -1.15
CA ALA A 321 -57.74 0.99 -0.89
C ALA A 321 -57.95 1.98 -2.06
N ARG A 322 -57.11 1.97 -3.07
CA ARG A 322 -57.19 2.86 -4.26
C ARG A 322 -57.73 2.22 -5.53
N GLU A 323 -58.09 0.93 -5.48
CA GLU A 323 -58.86 0.30 -6.56
C GLU A 323 -60.33 0.33 -6.22
N LEU A 324 -61.05 1.29 -6.76
CA LEU A 324 -62.42 1.38 -7.25
C LEU A 324 -62.94 2.82 -7.16
N PRO A 325 -63.55 3.38 -8.23
CA PRO A 325 -64.98 3.32 -8.35
C PRO A 325 -65.44 2.71 -9.67
N GLU A 326 -66.48 1.88 -9.55
CA GLU A 326 -67.28 1.39 -10.66
C GLU A 326 -67.89 2.56 -11.42
N ALA A 327 -67.83 2.42 -12.76
CA ALA A 327 -68.64 3.20 -13.66
C ALA A 327 -70.09 2.68 -13.60
N SER A 328 -71.02 3.56 -13.28
CA SER A 328 -72.46 3.40 -13.55
C SER A 328 -72.93 4.52 -14.47
N GLU A 329 -73.49 4.05 -15.56
CA GLU A 329 -74.32 4.65 -16.62
C GLU A 329 -73.63 5.47 -17.69
#